data_f54016c73d904e0216fe65301ba03938
#
_entry.id   f54016c73d904e0216fe65301ba03938
#
_cell.length_a   1.000
_cell.length_b   1.000
_cell.length_c   1.000
_cell.angle_alpha   90.00
_cell.angle_beta   90.00
_cell.angle_gamma   90.00
#
_symmetry.space_group_name_H-M   'P 1'
#
loop_
_entity.id
_entity.type
_entity.pdbx_description
1 polymer ?
#
loop_
_entity_poly.entity_id
_entity_poly.type
_entity_poly.pdbx_seq_one_letter_code
_entity_poly.pdbx_strand_id
1 'polypeptide(L)'
;MIIVNGIQQALSITAQALLEKGDEVWLDDPGYNGARGAFAARGAVVRPVRVDEEGMDIQDGIRHYPQAKLVYTAPSHQFPLSGTLSLPRRLALLEWAEAHRAWIFEDDYNSEFRYAARSLQALQGLDHHQRVIYAGTFSKMMYPEFRLGFLVVPEHLREQFAMTKYYTDLCSGYLEQAVLARFISEGHYASHVRRIRKACFERKSALEAAIARYFAGRMAVHPTDSGIHIVCWLSADLKAEEVVTKSRQLGFGIQTFERYCQRPMSREGVLFGFANHPPAVLTEGIRRLAAMF
;
A
#
# COMPACT_ATOMS: atom_id res chain seq x y z
N MET A 1 -11.34 2.77 -18.23
CA MET A 1 -11.18 3.29 -16.85
C MET A 1 -12.55 3.31 -16.17
N ILE A 2 -12.61 2.92 -14.89
CA ILE A 2 -13.84 2.87 -14.08
C ILE A 2 -13.58 3.62 -12.78
N ILE A 3 -14.43 4.59 -12.43
CA ILE A 3 -14.32 5.32 -11.16
C ILE A 3 -14.89 4.47 -10.03
N VAL A 4 -14.18 4.45 -8.90
CA VAL A 4 -14.51 3.66 -7.72
C VAL A 4 -14.38 4.48 -6.43
N ASN A 5 -15.00 4.03 -5.34
CA ASN A 5 -14.92 4.67 -4.04
C ASN A 5 -13.65 4.27 -3.26
N GLY A 6 -12.49 4.47 -3.92
CA GLY A 6 -11.16 4.13 -3.41
C GLY A 6 -10.78 2.66 -3.59
N ILE A 7 -9.55 2.31 -3.17
CA ILE A 7 -8.93 0.99 -3.38
C ILE A 7 -9.77 -0.15 -2.77
N GLN A 8 -10.42 0.05 -1.64
CA GLN A 8 -11.20 -1.02 -1.01
C GLN A 8 -12.37 -1.47 -1.88
N GLN A 9 -13.04 -0.56 -2.57
CA GLN A 9 -14.08 -0.93 -3.54
C GLN A 9 -13.46 -1.56 -4.79
N ALA A 10 -12.32 -1.05 -5.26
CA ALA A 10 -11.59 -1.66 -6.38
C ALA A 10 -11.26 -3.13 -6.12
N LEU A 11 -10.76 -3.45 -4.92
CA LEU A 11 -10.49 -4.81 -4.48
C LEU A 11 -11.76 -5.68 -4.46
N SER A 12 -12.85 -5.15 -3.89
CA SER A 12 -14.11 -5.89 -3.82
C SER A 12 -14.71 -6.18 -5.19
N ILE A 13 -14.68 -5.20 -6.09
CA ILE A 13 -15.15 -5.38 -7.48
C ILE A 13 -14.29 -6.39 -8.22
N THR A 14 -12.95 -6.31 -8.07
CA THR A 14 -12.02 -7.26 -8.70
C THR A 14 -12.26 -8.68 -8.19
N ALA A 15 -12.42 -8.85 -6.87
CA ALA A 15 -12.75 -10.15 -6.29
C ALA A 15 -14.06 -10.72 -6.82
N GLN A 16 -15.11 -9.88 -6.93
CA GLN A 16 -16.41 -10.29 -7.45
C GLN A 16 -16.36 -10.65 -8.94
N ALA A 17 -15.59 -9.92 -9.72
CA ALA A 17 -15.50 -10.13 -11.16
C ALA A 17 -14.64 -11.35 -11.54
N LEU A 18 -13.55 -11.64 -10.78
CA LEU A 18 -12.53 -12.57 -11.23
C LEU A 18 -12.36 -13.83 -10.38
N LEU A 19 -12.88 -13.84 -9.14
CA LEU A 19 -12.62 -14.92 -8.19
C LEU A 19 -13.87 -15.72 -7.85
N GLU A 20 -13.67 -17.02 -7.72
CA GLU A 20 -14.62 -17.97 -7.18
C GLU A 20 -14.18 -18.45 -5.79
N LYS A 21 -15.09 -19.09 -5.07
CA LYS A 21 -14.76 -19.69 -3.77
C LYS A 21 -13.71 -20.79 -3.94
N GLY A 22 -12.62 -20.66 -3.20
CA GLY A 22 -11.50 -21.60 -3.23
C GLY A 22 -10.34 -21.18 -4.14
N ASP A 23 -10.52 -20.16 -4.99
CA ASP A 23 -9.41 -19.62 -5.79
C ASP A 23 -8.29 -19.11 -4.91
N GLU A 24 -7.04 -19.40 -5.27
CA GLU A 24 -5.87 -18.93 -4.55
C GLU A 24 -5.46 -17.53 -5.00
N VAL A 25 -5.09 -16.71 -4.03
CA VAL A 25 -4.62 -15.33 -4.27
C VAL A 25 -3.30 -15.10 -3.56
N TRP A 26 -2.26 -14.73 -4.29
CA TRP A 26 -1.02 -14.28 -3.67
C TRP A 26 -1.20 -12.90 -3.05
N LEU A 27 -0.69 -12.75 -1.84
CA LEU A 27 -0.62 -11.47 -1.14
C LEU A 27 0.77 -11.33 -0.52
N ASP A 28 1.34 -10.13 -0.61
CA ASP A 28 2.56 -9.77 0.13
C ASP A 28 2.45 -10.19 1.61
N ASP A 29 3.51 -10.76 2.18
CA ASP A 29 3.61 -11.05 3.60
C ASP A 29 4.96 -10.57 4.17
N PRO A 30 4.92 -9.48 4.96
CA PRO A 30 3.74 -8.72 5.44
C PRO A 30 3.02 -7.94 4.36
N GLY A 31 1.70 -7.73 4.52
CA GLY A 31 0.88 -7.13 3.48
C GLY A 31 -0.36 -6.38 3.95
N TYR A 32 -1.12 -5.86 3.01
CA TYR A 32 -2.30 -5.03 3.26
C TYR A 32 -3.50 -5.85 3.71
N ASN A 33 -3.94 -5.67 4.96
CA ASN A 33 -5.09 -6.39 5.53
C ASN A 33 -6.41 -6.13 4.80
N GLY A 34 -6.57 -4.94 4.18
CA GLY A 34 -7.76 -4.63 3.39
C GLY A 34 -7.91 -5.51 2.16
N ALA A 35 -6.81 -5.83 1.48
CA ALA A 35 -6.79 -6.77 0.36
C ALA A 35 -7.10 -8.21 0.85
N ARG A 36 -6.43 -8.64 1.94
CA ARG A 36 -6.70 -9.94 2.57
C ARG A 36 -8.18 -10.12 2.90
N GLY A 37 -8.78 -9.11 3.56
CA GLY A 37 -10.20 -9.14 3.92
C GLY A 37 -11.13 -9.16 2.70
N ALA A 38 -10.85 -8.37 1.67
CA ALA A 38 -11.68 -8.32 0.46
C ALA A 38 -11.71 -9.65 -0.29
N PHE A 39 -10.55 -10.30 -0.46
CA PHE A 39 -10.46 -11.59 -1.13
C PHE A 39 -11.06 -12.73 -0.28
N ALA A 40 -10.77 -12.75 1.03
CA ALA A 40 -11.34 -13.73 1.95
C ALA A 40 -12.88 -13.64 2.01
N ALA A 41 -13.44 -12.43 1.97
CA ALA A 41 -14.90 -12.23 1.95
C ALA A 41 -15.58 -12.84 0.72
N ARG A 42 -14.84 -12.99 -0.40
CA ARG A 42 -15.31 -13.71 -1.60
C ARG A 42 -15.14 -15.23 -1.48
N GLY A 43 -14.48 -15.70 -0.43
CA GLY A 43 -14.16 -17.11 -0.22
C GLY A 43 -12.87 -17.57 -0.90
N ALA A 44 -12.05 -16.65 -1.38
CA ALA A 44 -10.74 -16.97 -1.90
C ALA A 44 -9.76 -17.36 -0.78
N VAL A 45 -8.77 -18.18 -1.11
CA VAL A 45 -7.72 -18.63 -0.20
C VAL A 45 -6.51 -17.71 -0.37
N VAL A 46 -6.30 -16.83 0.58
CA VAL A 46 -5.16 -15.91 0.55
C VAL A 46 -3.87 -16.65 0.92
N ARG A 47 -2.88 -16.59 0.03
CA ARG A 47 -1.59 -17.24 0.15
C ARG A 47 -0.49 -16.22 0.40
N PRO A 48 0.20 -16.28 1.55
CA PRO A 48 1.26 -15.34 1.89
C PRO A 48 2.51 -15.60 1.04
N VAL A 49 2.97 -14.59 0.31
CA VAL A 49 4.22 -14.61 -0.45
C VAL A 49 5.22 -13.69 0.20
N ARG A 50 6.43 -14.18 0.42
CA ARG A 50 7.49 -13.45 1.11
C ARG A 50 7.85 -12.15 0.39
N VAL A 51 8.15 -11.13 1.18
CA VAL A 51 8.69 -9.85 0.71
C VAL A 51 10.11 -9.66 1.25
N ASP A 52 10.99 -9.17 0.42
CA ASP A 52 12.35 -8.75 0.77
C ASP A 52 12.65 -7.34 0.22
N GLU A 53 13.93 -6.97 0.17
CA GLU A 53 14.38 -5.64 -0.27
C GLU A 53 14.03 -5.33 -1.74
N GLU A 54 13.81 -6.35 -2.58
CA GLU A 54 13.38 -6.23 -3.96
C GLU A 54 11.85 -6.34 -4.16
N GLY A 55 11.07 -6.34 -3.08
CA GLY A 55 9.62 -6.50 -3.08
C GLY A 55 9.16 -7.96 -2.97
N MET A 56 8.01 -8.32 -3.54
CA MET A 56 7.48 -9.69 -3.53
C MET A 56 8.46 -10.69 -4.15
N ASP A 57 8.75 -11.77 -3.45
CA ASP A 57 9.55 -12.89 -3.98
C ASP A 57 8.69 -13.78 -4.88
N ILE A 58 8.74 -13.54 -6.17
CA ILE A 58 7.93 -14.27 -7.17
C ILE A 58 8.26 -15.77 -7.15
N GLN A 59 9.51 -16.15 -6.87
CA GLN A 59 9.91 -17.55 -6.81
C GLN A 59 9.34 -18.26 -5.58
N ASP A 60 9.16 -17.55 -4.46
CA ASP A 60 8.44 -18.07 -3.27
C ASP A 60 6.98 -18.40 -3.64
N GLY A 61 6.29 -17.49 -4.34
CA GLY A 61 4.93 -17.70 -4.82
C GLY A 61 4.82 -18.89 -5.78
N ILE A 62 5.67 -18.95 -6.80
CA ILE A 62 5.68 -20.03 -7.80
C ILE A 62 5.93 -21.40 -7.13
N ARG A 63 6.86 -21.45 -6.20
CA ARG A 63 7.24 -22.72 -5.53
C ARG A 63 6.13 -23.25 -4.64
N HIS A 64 5.45 -22.39 -3.90
CA HIS A 64 4.50 -22.81 -2.88
C HIS A 64 3.04 -22.79 -3.33
N TYR A 65 2.69 -21.90 -4.27
CA TYR A 65 1.30 -21.64 -4.68
C TYR A 65 1.17 -21.45 -6.20
N PRO A 66 1.58 -22.44 -7.02
CA PRO A 66 1.66 -22.29 -8.48
C PRO A 66 0.29 -22.14 -9.16
N GLN A 67 -0.82 -22.42 -8.47
CA GLN A 67 -2.18 -22.41 -9.01
C GLN A 67 -2.94 -21.11 -8.71
N ALA A 68 -2.25 -20.08 -8.21
CA ALA A 68 -2.91 -18.82 -7.87
C ALA A 68 -3.58 -18.18 -9.09
N LYS A 69 -4.81 -17.71 -8.86
CA LYS A 69 -5.65 -17.05 -9.87
C LYS A 69 -5.40 -15.56 -9.98
N LEU A 70 -5.00 -14.95 -8.87
CA LEU A 70 -4.74 -13.51 -8.75
C LEU A 70 -3.51 -13.27 -7.89
N VAL A 71 -2.75 -12.23 -8.23
CA VAL A 71 -1.68 -11.67 -7.40
C VAL A 71 -2.05 -10.25 -7.02
N TYR A 72 -2.06 -9.93 -5.73
CA TYR A 72 -2.13 -8.55 -5.26
C TYR A 72 -0.73 -8.07 -4.90
N THR A 73 -0.32 -6.94 -5.43
CA THR A 73 0.93 -6.28 -5.06
C THR A 73 0.85 -4.77 -5.19
N ALA A 74 1.63 -4.05 -4.37
CA ALA A 74 1.85 -2.61 -4.49
C ALA A 74 3.30 -2.34 -4.95
N PRO A 75 3.60 -2.47 -6.25
CA PRO A 75 4.96 -2.61 -6.74
C PRO A 75 5.78 -1.32 -6.66
N SER A 76 5.13 -0.16 -6.54
CA SER A 76 5.81 1.12 -6.41
C SER A 76 6.17 1.46 -4.97
N HIS A 77 5.41 0.91 -4.00
CA HIS A 77 5.61 1.14 -2.58
C HIS A 77 4.89 0.05 -1.78
N GLN A 78 5.57 -1.05 -1.54
CA GLN A 78 5.03 -2.20 -0.83
C GLN A 78 4.62 -1.82 0.61
N PHE A 79 3.43 -2.22 1.02
CA PHE A 79 2.96 -1.98 2.37
C PHE A 79 3.16 -3.23 3.24
N PRO A 80 3.76 -3.10 4.44
CA PRO A 80 4.21 -1.88 5.12
C PRO A 80 5.70 -1.55 4.98
N LEU A 81 6.52 -2.39 4.32
CA LEU A 81 7.98 -2.27 4.29
C LEU A 81 8.50 -1.15 3.36
N SER A 82 7.63 -0.56 2.55
CA SER A 82 8.01 0.51 1.62
C SER A 82 8.98 0.10 0.50
N GLY A 83 9.26 -1.20 0.35
CA GLY A 83 10.09 -1.75 -0.73
C GLY A 83 9.48 -1.49 -2.10
N THR A 84 10.30 -1.50 -3.12
CA THR A 84 9.87 -1.37 -4.52
C THR A 84 10.11 -2.67 -5.24
N LEU A 85 9.09 -3.18 -5.94
CA LEU A 85 9.27 -4.38 -6.77
C LEU A 85 10.27 -4.10 -7.89
N SER A 86 11.38 -4.83 -7.91
CA SER A 86 12.46 -4.64 -8.87
C SER A 86 12.01 -4.94 -10.31
N LEU A 87 12.65 -4.32 -11.30
CA LEU A 87 12.29 -4.55 -12.71
C LEU A 87 12.38 -6.03 -13.11
N PRO A 88 13.41 -6.79 -12.74
CA PRO A 88 13.44 -8.23 -13.03
C PRO A 88 12.24 -8.99 -12.44
N ARG A 89 11.82 -8.65 -11.21
CA ARG A 89 10.65 -9.28 -10.59
C ARG A 89 9.34 -8.86 -11.24
N ARG A 90 9.23 -7.60 -11.70
CA ARG A 90 8.06 -7.14 -12.49
C ARG A 90 7.90 -7.96 -13.76
N LEU A 91 8.98 -8.15 -14.51
CA LEU A 91 8.96 -8.95 -15.74
C LEU A 91 8.64 -10.42 -15.45
N ALA A 92 9.30 -11.03 -14.46
CA ALA A 92 9.02 -12.41 -14.05
C ALA A 92 7.55 -12.61 -13.60
N LEU A 93 6.96 -11.63 -12.90
CA LEU A 93 5.55 -11.69 -12.50
C LEU A 93 4.62 -11.62 -13.70
N LEU A 94 4.88 -10.74 -14.65
CA LEU A 94 4.09 -10.64 -15.89
C LEU A 94 4.16 -11.91 -16.74
N GLU A 95 5.35 -12.47 -16.92
CA GLU A 95 5.56 -13.72 -17.64
C GLU A 95 4.83 -14.90 -16.97
N TRP A 96 4.95 -14.99 -15.64
CA TRP A 96 4.25 -16.02 -14.88
C TRP A 96 2.73 -15.86 -14.98
N ALA A 97 2.21 -14.65 -14.85
CA ALA A 97 0.77 -14.38 -14.92
C ALA A 97 0.19 -14.76 -16.31
N GLU A 98 0.93 -14.47 -17.39
CA GLU A 98 0.52 -14.89 -18.75
C GLU A 98 0.53 -16.42 -18.90
N ALA A 99 1.62 -17.07 -18.50
CA ALA A 99 1.77 -18.53 -18.62
C ALA A 99 0.68 -19.31 -17.85
N HIS A 100 0.22 -18.76 -16.71
CA HIS A 100 -0.76 -19.41 -15.82
C HIS A 100 -2.18 -18.84 -15.99
N ARG A 101 -2.39 -17.88 -16.90
CA ARG A 101 -3.67 -17.15 -17.08
C ARG A 101 -4.14 -16.52 -15.77
N ALA A 102 -3.20 -16.13 -14.92
CA ALA A 102 -3.47 -15.42 -13.67
C ALA A 102 -3.64 -13.92 -13.91
N TRP A 103 -4.26 -13.25 -12.95
CA TRP A 103 -4.41 -11.79 -12.94
C TRP A 103 -3.44 -11.14 -11.97
N ILE A 104 -3.11 -9.89 -12.21
CA ILE A 104 -2.33 -9.06 -11.29
C ILE A 104 -3.19 -7.86 -10.92
N PHE A 105 -3.44 -7.66 -9.63
CA PHE A 105 -3.98 -6.42 -9.10
C PHE A 105 -2.82 -5.53 -8.65
N GLU A 106 -2.56 -4.49 -9.40
CA GLU A 106 -1.57 -3.47 -9.09
C GLU A 106 -2.20 -2.36 -8.26
N ASP A 107 -1.86 -2.27 -6.97
CA ASP A 107 -2.31 -1.22 -6.06
C ASP A 107 -1.31 -0.06 -6.07
N ASP A 108 -1.65 1.02 -6.76
CA ASP A 108 -0.87 2.26 -6.75
C ASP A 108 -1.52 3.31 -5.84
N TYR A 109 -1.32 3.13 -4.54
CA TYR A 109 -1.91 4.00 -3.53
C TYR A 109 -1.00 5.18 -3.13
N ASN A 110 0.28 5.20 -3.56
CA ASN A 110 1.28 6.03 -2.90
C ASN A 110 2.44 6.48 -3.81
N SER A 111 2.36 6.30 -5.12
CA SER A 111 3.44 6.60 -6.07
C SER A 111 3.85 8.07 -6.11
N GLU A 112 2.94 8.99 -5.77
CA GLU A 112 3.24 10.42 -5.72
C GLU A 112 4.18 10.80 -4.55
N PHE A 113 4.28 9.97 -3.50
CA PHE A 113 5.13 10.21 -2.33
C PHE A 113 6.55 9.65 -2.49
N ARG A 114 7.14 9.74 -3.68
CA ARG A 114 8.57 9.48 -3.88
C ARG A 114 9.38 10.75 -3.69
N TYR A 115 10.43 10.66 -2.87
CA TYR A 115 11.23 11.83 -2.46
C TYR A 115 12.52 12.00 -3.25
N ALA A 116 13.24 10.91 -3.53
CA ALA A 116 14.57 10.96 -4.14
C ALA A 116 14.69 10.25 -5.50
N ALA A 117 13.94 9.20 -5.78
CA ALA A 117 14.09 8.36 -6.96
C ALA A 117 13.17 8.79 -8.13
N ARG A 118 13.58 8.43 -9.36
CA ARG A 118 12.67 8.51 -10.51
C ARG A 118 11.52 7.53 -10.35
N SER A 119 10.33 7.92 -10.82
CA SER A 119 9.19 7.02 -10.91
C SER A 119 9.56 5.81 -11.76
N LEU A 120 9.23 4.60 -11.27
CA LEU A 120 9.27 3.40 -12.10
C LEU A 120 7.99 3.29 -12.90
N GLN A 121 8.08 2.71 -14.08
CA GLN A 121 6.91 2.42 -14.89
C GLN A 121 6.01 1.41 -14.15
N ALA A 122 4.70 1.64 -14.15
CA ALA A 122 3.73 0.71 -13.59
C ALA A 122 3.81 -0.67 -14.27
N LEU A 123 3.41 -1.73 -13.56
CA LEU A 123 3.25 -3.06 -14.16
C LEU A 123 2.29 -3.01 -15.35
N GLN A 124 1.19 -2.27 -15.21
CA GLN A 124 0.22 -2.06 -16.28
C GLN A 124 0.85 -1.48 -17.54
N GLY A 125 1.82 -0.57 -17.39
CA GLY A 125 2.53 0.00 -18.54
C GLY A 125 3.58 -0.92 -19.17
N LEU A 126 3.97 -2.00 -18.49
CA LEU A 126 4.87 -3.05 -18.98
C LEU A 126 4.10 -4.27 -19.52
N ASP A 127 2.80 -4.34 -19.26
CA ASP A 127 1.96 -5.48 -19.57
C ASP A 127 1.55 -5.51 -21.05
N HIS A 128 2.09 -6.44 -21.83
CA HIS A 128 1.74 -6.68 -23.21
C HIS A 128 0.64 -7.75 -23.39
N HIS A 129 0.24 -8.43 -22.31
CA HIS A 129 -0.69 -9.57 -22.34
C HIS A 129 -2.05 -9.28 -21.71
N GLN A 130 -2.27 -8.03 -21.28
CA GLN A 130 -3.53 -7.57 -20.67
C GLN A 130 -3.94 -8.43 -19.46
N ARG A 131 -2.99 -8.62 -18.52
CA ARG A 131 -3.17 -9.35 -17.25
C ARG A 131 -3.25 -8.45 -16.03
N VAL A 132 -2.95 -7.16 -16.18
CA VAL A 132 -2.89 -6.23 -15.05
C VAL A 132 -4.16 -5.41 -14.91
N ILE A 133 -4.75 -5.45 -13.73
CA ILE A 133 -5.78 -4.55 -13.25
C ILE A 133 -5.08 -3.50 -12.39
N TYR A 134 -4.94 -2.28 -12.92
CA TYR A 134 -4.31 -1.19 -12.19
C TYR A 134 -5.36 -0.41 -11.39
N ALA A 135 -5.06 -0.16 -10.12
CA ALA A 135 -5.91 0.62 -9.23
C ALA A 135 -5.14 1.82 -8.68
N GLY A 136 -5.69 3.01 -8.88
CA GLY A 136 -5.17 4.25 -8.32
C GLY A 136 -6.16 4.91 -7.37
N THR A 137 -5.66 5.72 -6.43
CA THR A 137 -6.52 6.46 -5.49
C THR A 137 -6.06 7.88 -5.28
N PHE A 138 -7.03 8.79 -5.12
CA PHE A 138 -6.78 10.17 -4.72
C PHE A 138 -6.81 10.38 -3.20
N SER A 139 -7.24 9.37 -2.42
CA SER A 139 -7.45 9.49 -0.97
C SER A 139 -6.19 9.82 -0.17
N LYS A 140 -4.99 9.52 -0.68
CA LYS A 140 -3.73 9.81 0.04
C LYS A 140 -3.20 11.21 -0.27
N MET A 141 -3.44 11.70 -1.47
CA MET A 141 -3.03 13.05 -1.90
C MET A 141 -4.06 14.12 -1.59
N MET A 142 -5.33 13.75 -1.62
CA MET A 142 -6.45 14.65 -1.34
C MET A 142 -6.97 14.40 0.08
N TYR A 143 -8.20 14.70 0.30
CA TYR A 143 -8.92 14.46 1.54
C TYR A 143 -9.41 13.00 1.58
N PRO A 144 -9.09 12.21 2.63
CA PRO A 144 -9.43 10.78 2.67
C PRO A 144 -10.92 10.47 2.47
N GLU A 145 -11.80 11.35 2.97
CA GLU A 145 -13.25 11.21 2.86
C GLU A 145 -13.79 11.52 1.46
N PHE A 146 -12.97 12.05 0.58
CA PHE A 146 -13.28 12.24 -0.83
C PHE A 146 -13.62 10.94 -1.54
N ARG A 147 -13.05 9.83 -1.04
CA ARG A 147 -13.36 8.46 -1.45
C ARG A 147 -13.36 8.24 -2.97
N LEU A 148 -12.45 8.85 -3.69
CA LEU A 148 -12.29 8.64 -5.13
C LEU A 148 -11.03 7.86 -5.45
N GLY A 149 -11.18 6.90 -6.35
CA GLY A 149 -10.14 6.12 -6.99
C GLY A 149 -10.60 5.68 -8.37
N PHE A 150 -9.76 4.93 -9.04
CA PHE A 150 -10.08 4.42 -10.38
C PHE A 150 -9.42 3.08 -10.64
N LEU A 151 -10.04 2.31 -11.53
CA LEU A 151 -9.51 1.08 -12.10
C LEU A 151 -9.20 1.29 -13.57
N VAL A 152 -8.04 0.85 -14.01
CA VAL A 152 -7.73 0.61 -15.43
C VAL A 152 -7.71 -0.90 -15.61
N VAL A 153 -8.66 -1.41 -16.36
CA VAL A 153 -8.83 -2.84 -16.60
C VAL A 153 -8.55 -3.18 -18.06
N PRO A 154 -8.10 -4.39 -18.37
CA PRO A 154 -8.01 -4.91 -19.74
C PRO A 154 -9.31 -4.71 -20.51
N GLU A 155 -9.21 -4.41 -21.81
CA GLU A 155 -10.39 -4.06 -22.62
C GLU A 155 -11.45 -5.19 -22.63
N HIS A 156 -11.02 -6.43 -22.70
CA HIS A 156 -11.92 -7.58 -22.70
C HIS A 156 -12.66 -7.82 -21.36
N LEU A 157 -12.19 -7.19 -20.25
CA LEU A 157 -12.86 -7.23 -18.95
C LEU A 157 -13.76 -6.01 -18.69
N ARG A 158 -13.75 -5.02 -19.57
CA ARG A 158 -14.42 -3.73 -19.37
C ARG A 158 -15.89 -3.86 -19.00
N GLU A 159 -16.63 -4.65 -19.76
CA GLU A 159 -18.06 -4.83 -19.53
C GLU A 159 -18.34 -5.57 -18.22
N GLN A 160 -17.62 -6.65 -17.96
CA GLN A 160 -17.73 -7.41 -16.70
C GLN A 160 -17.50 -6.53 -15.46
N PHE A 161 -16.44 -5.72 -15.47
CA PHE A 161 -16.15 -4.81 -14.36
C PHE A 161 -17.16 -3.68 -14.25
N ALA A 162 -17.62 -3.12 -15.36
CA ALA A 162 -18.64 -2.09 -15.38
C ALA A 162 -19.97 -2.59 -14.80
N MET A 163 -20.40 -3.80 -15.17
CA MET A 163 -21.61 -4.41 -14.62
C MET A 163 -21.46 -4.78 -13.15
N THR A 164 -20.31 -5.30 -12.75
CA THR A 164 -20.03 -5.59 -11.33
C THR A 164 -20.10 -4.32 -10.51
N LYS A 165 -19.49 -3.21 -10.99
CA LYS A 165 -19.58 -1.89 -10.35
C LYS A 165 -21.01 -1.40 -10.25
N TYR A 166 -21.75 -1.49 -11.35
CA TYR A 166 -23.14 -1.05 -11.41
C TYR A 166 -24.02 -1.75 -10.35
N TYR A 167 -23.90 -3.07 -10.23
CA TYR A 167 -24.67 -3.82 -9.23
C TYR A 167 -24.14 -3.69 -7.80
N THR A 168 -22.95 -3.14 -7.61
CA THR A 168 -22.40 -2.90 -6.27
C THR A 168 -22.91 -1.60 -5.66
N ASP A 169 -22.95 -0.50 -6.43
CA ASP A 169 -23.32 0.83 -5.90
C ASP A 169 -23.94 1.79 -6.94
N LEU A 170 -24.36 1.28 -8.10
CA LEU A 170 -24.86 2.04 -9.25
C LEU A 170 -23.82 3.02 -9.81
N CYS A 171 -23.42 4.04 -9.04
CA CYS A 171 -22.42 5.03 -9.44
C CYS A 171 -21.73 5.64 -8.22
N SER A 172 -20.52 6.15 -8.42
CA SER A 172 -19.83 7.00 -7.44
C SER A 172 -20.40 8.43 -7.47
N GLY A 173 -20.27 9.17 -6.36
CA GLY A 173 -20.79 10.54 -6.23
C GLY A 173 -20.33 11.46 -7.37
N TYR A 174 -21.28 12.14 -8.00
CA TYR A 174 -20.98 13.01 -9.15
C TYR A 174 -20.24 14.29 -8.74
N LEU A 175 -20.64 14.88 -7.60
CA LEU A 175 -20.08 16.15 -7.14
C LEU A 175 -18.57 16.05 -6.91
N GLU A 176 -18.15 15.04 -6.22
CA GLU A 176 -16.73 14.78 -5.92
C GLU A 176 -15.92 14.56 -7.21
N GLN A 177 -16.48 13.84 -8.17
CA GLN A 177 -15.84 13.64 -9.48
C GLN A 177 -15.69 14.95 -10.24
N ALA A 178 -16.73 15.78 -10.29
CA ALA A 178 -16.73 17.07 -10.97
C ALA A 178 -15.73 18.05 -10.33
N VAL A 179 -15.69 18.11 -8.99
CA VAL A 179 -14.72 18.93 -8.24
C VAL A 179 -13.30 18.49 -8.54
N LEU A 180 -13.02 17.19 -8.48
CA LEU A 180 -11.68 16.67 -8.74
C LEU A 180 -11.26 16.91 -10.20
N ALA A 181 -12.15 16.65 -11.15
CA ALA A 181 -11.88 16.88 -12.56
C ALA A 181 -11.49 18.35 -12.83
N ARG A 182 -12.23 19.29 -12.24
CA ARG A 182 -11.91 20.71 -12.33
C ARG A 182 -10.58 21.05 -11.66
N PHE A 183 -10.32 20.52 -10.47
CA PHE A 183 -9.07 20.72 -9.73
C PHE A 183 -7.85 20.22 -10.52
N ILE A 184 -8.00 19.11 -11.26
CA ILE A 184 -6.97 18.57 -12.15
C ILE A 184 -6.80 19.46 -13.39
N SER A 185 -7.89 19.77 -14.09
CA SER A 185 -7.86 20.51 -15.37
C SER A 185 -7.34 21.94 -15.22
N GLU A 186 -7.58 22.58 -14.06
CA GLU A 186 -7.04 23.91 -13.73
C GLU A 186 -5.59 23.88 -13.21
N GLY A 187 -4.92 22.71 -13.15
CA GLY A 187 -3.54 22.56 -12.73
C GLY A 187 -3.30 22.61 -11.21
N HIS A 188 -4.36 22.75 -10.43
CA HIS A 188 -4.27 22.83 -8.97
C HIS A 188 -3.77 21.54 -8.34
N TYR A 189 -4.16 20.38 -8.89
CA TYR A 189 -3.72 19.06 -8.40
C TYR A 189 -2.20 18.91 -8.44
N ALA A 190 -1.55 19.24 -9.55
CA ALA A 190 -0.10 19.13 -9.68
C ALA A 190 0.65 20.03 -8.68
N SER A 191 0.13 21.24 -8.44
CA SER A 191 0.70 22.15 -7.45
C SER A 191 0.50 21.65 -6.02
N HIS A 192 -0.67 21.08 -5.73
CA HIS A 192 -0.99 20.45 -4.45
C HIS A 192 -0.07 19.26 -4.16
N VAL A 193 0.12 18.34 -5.11
CA VAL A 193 1.02 17.18 -5.01
C VAL A 193 2.45 17.62 -4.66
N ARG A 194 2.99 18.63 -5.34
CA ARG A 194 4.33 19.15 -5.04
C ARG A 194 4.44 19.68 -3.61
N ARG A 195 3.41 20.43 -3.14
CA ARG A 195 3.38 21.00 -1.78
C ARG A 195 3.29 19.91 -0.71
N ILE A 196 2.38 18.95 -0.88
CA ILE A 196 2.21 17.83 0.08
C ILE A 196 3.46 16.97 0.14
N ARG A 197 4.05 16.63 -1.01
CA ARG A 197 5.29 15.86 -1.07
C ARG A 197 6.42 16.53 -0.29
N LYS A 198 6.62 17.84 -0.48
CA LYS A 198 7.62 18.62 0.27
C LYS A 198 7.35 18.55 1.78
N ALA A 199 6.12 18.83 2.20
CA ALA A 199 5.74 18.80 3.61
C ALA A 199 5.91 17.41 4.23
N CYS A 200 5.56 16.34 3.51
CA CYS A 200 5.77 14.97 3.98
C CYS A 200 7.25 14.61 4.09
N PHE A 201 8.09 15.07 3.17
CA PHE A 201 9.53 14.87 3.26
C PHE A 201 10.13 15.55 4.52
N GLU A 202 9.74 16.79 4.80
CA GLU A 202 10.18 17.52 6.01
C GLU A 202 9.74 16.81 7.28
N ARG A 203 8.51 16.29 7.32
CA ARG A 203 7.96 15.52 8.44
C ARG A 203 8.68 14.19 8.64
N LYS A 204 8.94 13.46 7.55
CA LYS A 204 9.73 12.22 7.56
C LYS A 204 11.11 12.46 8.16
N SER A 205 11.83 13.45 7.65
CA SER A 205 13.19 13.79 8.12
C SER A 205 13.21 14.15 9.61
N ALA A 206 12.21 14.91 10.08
CA ALA A 206 12.11 15.27 11.49
C ALA A 206 11.83 14.05 12.38
N LEU A 207 10.97 13.14 11.94
CA LEU A 207 10.67 11.91 12.67
C LEU A 207 11.89 11.00 12.74
N GLU A 208 12.61 10.80 11.64
CA GLU A 208 13.83 10.00 11.57
C GLU A 208 14.93 10.57 12.50
N ALA A 209 15.14 11.89 12.44
CA ALA A 209 16.09 12.57 13.32
C ALA A 209 15.72 12.44 14.80
N ALA A 210 14.43 12.53 15.13
CA ALA A 210 13.95 12.36 16.50
C ALA A 210 14.18 10.93 17.01
N ILE A 211 13.87 9.91 16.18
CA ILE A 211 14.11 8.51 16.54
C ILE A 211 15.61 8.25 16.74
N ALA A 212 16.45 8.70 15.82
CA ALA A 212 17.90 8.57 15.93
C ALA A 212 18.46 9.23 17.20
N ARG A 213 17.87 10.36 17.60
CA ARG A 213 18.30 11.11 18.79
C ARG A 213 17.84 10.49 20.10
N TYR A 214 16.57 10.12 20.21
CA TYR A 214 15.95 9.74 21.48
C TYR A 214 15.84 8.23 21.69
N PHE A 215 15.93 7.43 20.64
CA PHE A 215 15.95 5.98 20.68
C PHE A 215 17.24 5.39 20.09
N ALA A 216 18.36 6.12 20.19
CA ALA A 216 19.65 5.68 19.65
C ALA A 216 19.99 4.24 20.10
N GLY A 217 20.23 3.36 19.10
CA GLY A 217 20.53 1.94 19.33
C GLY A 217 19.34 1.06 19.71
N ARG A 218 18.18 1.64 20.06
CA ARG A 218 16.98 0.90 20.49
C ARG A 218 15.93 0.78 19.41
N MET A 219 15.86 1.73 18.47
CA MET A 219 15.02 1.68 17.28
C MET A 219 15.86 1.96 16.04
N ALA A 220 15.75 1.12 15.02
CA ALA A 220 16.38 1.30 13.72
C ALA A 220 15.31 1.55 12.67
N VAL A 221 15.33 2.72 12.02
CA VAL A 221 14.43 3.04 10.92
C VAL A 221 14.75 2.16 9.73
N HIS A 222 13.73 1.48 9.17
CA HIS A 222 13.86 0.78 7.91
C HIS A 222 14.04 1.78 6.77
N PRO A 223 15.09 1.65 5.93
CA PRO A 223 15.36 2.61 4.87
C PRO A 223 14.19 2.72 3.88
N THR A 224 13.74 3.93 3.60
CA THR A 224 12.75 4.22 2.55
C THR A 224 12.94 5.62 1.98
N ASP A 225 12.78 5.77 0.68
CA ASP A 225 12.78 7.05 -0.04
C ASP A 225 11.38 7.54 -0.41
N SER A 226 10.35 6.88 0.10
CA SER A 226 8.96 7.13 -0.28
C SER A 226 7.97 6.90 0.86
N GLY A 227 6.71 7.21 0.63
CA GLY A 227 5.60 6.88 1.52
C GLY A 227 5.24 7.94 2.54
N ILE A 228 4.26 7.59 3.37
CA ILE A 228 3.66 8.43 4.42
C ILE A 228 3.79 7.83 5.82
N HIS A 229 4.53 6.74 5.93
CA HIS A 229 4.87 6.05 7.18
C HIS A 229 6.29 5.51 7.10
N ILE A 230 6.86 5.20 8.25
CA ILE A 230 8.13 4.47 8.38
C ILE A 230 7.94 3.25 9.28
N VAL A 231 8.73 2.22 9.01
CA VAL A 231 8.88 1.06 9.90
C VAL A 231 10.12 1.26 10.76
N CYS A 232 9.98 0.99 12.04
CA CYS A 232 11.11 0.94 12.96
C CYS A 232 11.26 -0.46 13.53
N TRP A 233 12.43 -1.03 13.38
CA TRP A 233 12.81 -2.29 14.00
C TRP A 233 13.27 -2.03 15.44
N LEU A 234 12.82 -2.88 16.34
CA LEU A 234 13.13 -2.74 17.77
C LEU A 234 14.33 -3.59 18.16
N SER A 235 15.10 -3.10 19.11
CA SER A 235 16.13 -3.89 19.81
C SER A 235 15.47 -4.90 20.76
N ALA A 236 16.23 -5.91 21.20
CA ALA A 236 15.69 -7.01 22.01
C ALA A 236 15.10 -6.58 23.37
N ASP A 237 15.50 -5.41 23.89
CA ASP A 237 15.01 -4.83 25.15
C ASP A 237 13.69 -4.07 25.00
N LEU A 238 13.19 -3.87 23.77
CA LEU A 238 11.91 -3.22 23.52
C LEU A 238 10.89 -4.19 22.96
N LYS A 239 9.65 -4.14 23.48
CA LYS A 239 8.51 -4.90 22.97
C LYS A 239 7.55 -3.99 22.22
N ALA A 240 7.13 -4.43 21.02
CA ALA A 240 6.26 -3.63 20.15
C ALA A 240 4.93 -3.26 20.84
N GLU A 241 4.32 -4.19 21.55
CA GLU A 241 3.07 -3.95 22.29
C GLU A 241 3.26 -2.92 23.42
N GLU A 242 4.43 -2.90 24.07
CA GLU A 242 4.73 -1.91 25.11
C GLU A 242 4.88 -0.51 24.49
N VAL A 243 5.60 -0.39 23.36
CA VAL A 243 5.75 0.86 22.60
C VAL A 243 4.38 1.39 22.19
N VAL A 244 3.52 0.53 21.64
CA VAL A 244 2.14 0.89 21.24
C VAL A 244 1.30 1.33 22.44
N THR A 245 1.36 0.62 23.55
CA THR A 245 0.60 0.96 24.76
C THR A 245 1.01 2.32 25.32
N LYS A 246 2.31 2.56 25.49
CA LYS A 246 2.84 3.84 25.97
C LYS A 246 2.52 5.00 25.03
N SER A 247 2.56 4.77 23.71
CA SER A 247 2.18 5.80 22.73
C SER A 247 0.71 6.22 22.88
N ARG A 248 -0.19 5.26 23.11
CA ARG A 248 -1.62 5.55 23.35
C ARG A 248 -1.84 6.36 24.63
N GLN A 249 -1.09 6.09 25.69
CA GLN A 249 -1.13 6.90 26.93
C GLN A 249 -0.72 8.36 26.70
N LEU A 250 0.14 8.59 25.71
CA LEU A 250 0.56 9.93 25.28
C LEU A 250 -0.39 10.60 24.27
N GLY A 251 -1.46 9.91 23.87
CA GLY A 251 -2.50 10.42 22.98
C GLY A 251 -2.17 10.28 21.48
N PHE A 252 -1.22 9.41 21.10
CA PHE A 252 -0.96 9.12 19.69
C PHE A 252 -0.86 7.62 19.40
N GLY A 253 -1.25 7.24 18.18
CA GLY A 253 -1.31 5.85 17.75
C GLY A 253 -0.10 5.43 16.95
N ILE A 254 0.56 4.38 17.42
CA ILE A 254 1.54 3.59 16.67
C ILE A 254 0.92 2.22 16.44
N GLN A 255 1.36 1.50 15.43
CA GLN A 255 0.85 0.15 15.15
C GLN A 255 1.99 -0.86 15.23
N THR A 256 1.72 -2.04 15.76
CA THR A 256 2.66 -3.15 15.68
C THR A 256 2.78 -3.62 14.24
N PHE A 257 3.99 -4.00 13.84
CA PHE A 257 4.26 -4.54 12.52
C PHE A 257 3.60 -5.91 12.31
N GLU A 258 3.57 -6.74 13.35
CA GLU A 258 3.03 -8.10 13.35
C GLU A 258 1.58 -8.19 12.83
N ARG A 259 0.75 -7.19 13.09
CA ARG A 259 -0.64 -7.18 12.60
C ARG A 259 -0.81 -7.33 11.09
N TYR A 260 0.24 -7.06 10.33
CA TYR A 260 0.27 -7.16 8.86
C TYR A 260 0.88 -8.46 8.36
N CYS A 261 1.40 -9.29 9.27
CA CYS A 261 2.01 -10.58 8.96
C CYS A 261 0.97 -11.71 9.00
N GLN A 262 1.10 -12.65 8.08
CA GLN A 262 0.36 -13.92 8.13
C GLN A 262 1.23 -15.03 8.69
N ARG A 263 2.55 -14.90 8.53
CA ARG A 263 3.57 -15.80 9.11
C ARG A 263 4.27 -15.11 10.28
N PRO A 264 4.71 -15.85 11.31
CA PRO A 264 5.49 -15.29 12.40
C PRO A 264 6.75 -14.59 11.88
N MET A 265 7.06 -13.42 12.44
CA MET A 265 8.28 -12.68 12.16
C MET A 265 9.34 -12.94 13.24
N SER A 266 10.59 -13.01 12.83
CA SER A 266 11.73 -13.15 13.75
C SER A 266 12.14 -11.85 14.43
N ARG A 267 11.56 -10.71 14.03
CA ARG A 267 11.95 -9.38 14.46
C ARG A 267 10.73 -8.53 14.78
N GLU A 268 10.73 -7.90 15.94
CA GLU A 268 9.69 -6.96 16.32
C GLU A 268 9.86 -5.60 15.66
N GLY A 269 8.75 -4.97 15.31
CA GLY A 269 8.74 -3.65 14.69
C GLY A 269 7.46 -2.88 14.93
N VAL A 270 7.52 -1.58 14.69
CA VAL A 270 6.38 -0.67 14.80
C VAL A 270 6.30 0.25 13.58
N LEU A 271 5.09 0.68 13.23
CA LEU A 271 4.79 1.64 12.19
C LEU A 271 4.49 3.02 12.77
N PHE A 272 5.17 4.03 12.25
CA PHE A 272 4.89 5.44 12.53
C PHE A 272 4.35 6.14 11.28
N GLY A 273 3.11 6.64 11.34
CA GLY A 273 2.59 7.57 10.34
C GLY A 273 3.07 9.00 10.63
N PHE A 274 3.52 9.72 9.60
CA PHE A 274 4.04 11.09 9.78
C PHE A 274 3.29 12.15 8.97
N ALA A 275 2.41 11.75 8.07
CA ALA A 275 1.81 12.66 7.09
C ALA A 275 0.91 13.76 7.70
N ASN A 276 0.33 13.53 8.87
CA ASN A 276 -0.71 14.40 9.44
C ASN A 276 -0.22 15.39 10.50
N HIS A 277 1.05 15.31 10.92
CA HIS A 277 1.55 16.11 12.03
C HIS A 277 2.74 16.99 11.64
N PRO A 278 2.83 18.24 12.15
CA PRO A 278 3.99 19.10 11.93
C PRO A 278 5.28 18.49 12.52
N PRO A 279 6.46 18.84 11.98
CA PRO A 279 7.76 18.34 12.48
C PRO A 279 7.96 18.48 13.99
N ALA A 280 7.57 19.61 14.57
CA ALA A 280 7.71 19.86 16.01
C ALA A 280 6.87 18.88 16.86
N VAL A 281 5.65 18.56 16.43
CA VAL A 281 4.76 17.61 17.10
C VAL A 281 5.33 16.19 17.04
N LEU A 282 5.87 15.79 15.89
CA LEU A 282 6.52 14.48 15.71
C LEU A 282 7.75 14.36 16.62
N THR A 283 8.62 15.38 16.64
CA THR A 283 9.82 15.40 17.48
C THR A 283 9.47 15.34 18.97
N GLU A 284 8.51 16.14 19.41
CA GLU A 284 8.08 16.15 20.83
C GLU A 284 7.40 14.84 21.22
N GLY A 285 6.59 14.25 20.34
CA GLY A 285 5.95 12.94 20.55
C GLY A 285 7.00 11.84 20.78
N ILE A 286 8.02 11.76 19.95
CA ILE A 286 9.11 10.79 20.09
C ILE A 286 9.93 11.05 21.37
N ARG A 287 10.23 12.32 21.70
CA ARG A 287 10.93 12.68 22.94
C ARG A 287 10.15 12.21 24.17
N ARG A 288 8.84 12.46 24.23
CA ARG A 288 7.97 12.03 25.34
C ARG A 288 7.86 10.50 25.41
N LEU A 289 7.75 9.82 24.27
CA LEU A 289 7.70 8.37 24.23
C LEU A 289 9.00 7.76 24.79
N ALA A 290 10.14 8.29 24.37
CA ALA A 290 11.45 7.81 24.85
C ALA A 290 11.64 7.97 26.36
N ALA A 291 11.08 9.04 26.95
CA ALA A 291 11.15 9.28 28.39
C ALA A 291 10.33 8.27 29.23
N MET A 292 9.54 7.41 28.60
CA MET A 292 8.79 6.34 29.28
C MET A 292 9.56 5.01 29.34
N PHE A 293 10.74 4.93 28.72
CA PHE A 293 11.61 3.75 28.65
C PHE A 293 12.99 3.98 29.30
#